data_7613f800d59928a8c08b08fa83ed0ab8
#
_entry.id   7613f800d59928a8c08b08fa83ed0ab8
#
_cell.length_a   1.000
_cell.length_b   1.000
_cell.length_c   1.000
_cell.angle_alpha   90.00
_cell.angle_beta   90.00
_cell.angle_gamma   90.00
#
_symmetry.space_group_name_H-M   'P 1'
#
loop_
_entity.id
_entity.type
_entity.pdbx_description
1 polymer ?
#
loop_
_entity_poly.entity_id
_entity_poly.type
_entity_poly.pdbx_seq_one_letter_code
_entity_poly.pdbx_strand_id
1 'polypeptide(L)'
;MKPSLLTSTVLLAAALVGGCTMGPDYRQPPIAQPLVLKYDQGWQPMPAQAWAQSGAWWEAFANAELSALVVEANANNLTLAQAAARYRAALAQRRLSSADYLPTLSAALDASRSGGSDSANTDSSRAQLGISWELDLWGRVRRQVESDTAALDASAADLAAARLSIQLAVVNSFVNLRALDVQQRILQQTLESSARSTQLTRNQYDAGIVSRADVIQAETQLQSLRSDLYDLQNER
;
A
#
# COMPACT_ATOMS: atom_id res chain seq x y z
N MET A 1 21.22 61.98 28.55
CA MET A 1 20.82 60.56 28.82
C MET A 1 21.32 59.72 27.67
N LYS A 2 22.20 58.77 27.92
CA LYS A 2 22.95 58.04 26.86
C LYS A 2 22.01 57.01 26.18
N PRO A 3 21.84 57.10 24.86
CA PRO A 3 20.95 56.18 24.10
C PRO A 3 21.49 54.74 24.03
N SER A 4 22.72 54.49 24.47
CA SER A 4 23.40 53.21 24.35
C SER A 4 22.90 52.10 25.31
N LEU A 5 22.31 52.45 26.42
CA LEU A 5 21.77 51.47 27.40
C LEU A 5 20.42 50.86 26.95
N LEU A 6 19.55 51.68 26.37
CA LEU A 6 18.25 51.24 25.84
C LEU A 6 18.41 50.34 24.62
N THR A 7 19.33 50.66 23.72
CA THR A 7 19.61 49.81 22.55
C THR A 7 20.24 48.47 22.92
N SER A 8 21.14 48.46 23.92
CA SER A 8 21.75 47.21 24.39
C SER A 8 20.72 46.29 25.11
N THR A 9 19.78 46.87 25.86
CA THR A 9 18.72 46.09 26.53
C THR A 9 17.71 45.50 25.52
N VAL A 10 17.36 46.25 24.47
CA VAL A 10 16.48 45.77 23.40
C VAL A 10 17.16 44.68 22.57
N LEU A 11 18.47 44.79 22.25
CA LEU A 11 19.23 43.75 21.58
C LEU A 11 19.36 42.49 22.42
N LEU A 12 19.57 42.59 23.73
CA LEU A 12 19.65 41.44 24.63
C LEU A 12 18.26 40.74 24.77
N ALA A 13 17.19 41.52 24.86
CA ALA A 13 15.83 41.01 24.87
C ALA A 13 15.45 40.30 23.55
N ALA A 14 15.85 40.85 22.41
CA ALA A 14 15.65 40.25 21.11
C ALA A 14 16.46 38.94 20.91
N ALA A 15 17.67 38.84 21.47
CA ALA A 15 18.49 37.63 21.46
C ALA A 15 17.90 36.51 22.36
N LEU A 16 17.20 36.84 23.42
CA LEU A 16 16.52 35.88 24.30
C LEU A 16 15.22 35.31 23.69
N VAL A 17 14.59 36.05 22.79
CA VAL A 17 13.36 35.60 22.09
C VAL A 17 13.69 34.73 20.89
N GLY A 18 14.92 34.74 20.37
CA GLY A 18 15.33 34.10 19.14
C GLY A 18 15.67 32.60 19.20
N GLY A 19 15.46 31.87 20.31
CA GLY A 19 16.26 30.67 20.46
C GLY A 19 15.73 29.42 21.13
N CYS A 20 14.45 29.20 21.37
CA CYS A 20 14.05 27.97 22.05
C CYS A 20 12.92 27.22 21.34
N THR A 21 13.20 26.63 20.17
CA THR A 21 12.41 25.47 19.75
C THR A 21 12.93 24.25 20.52
N MET A 22 12.13 23.68 21.41
CA MET A 22 12.51 22.48 22.14
C MET A 22 12.47 21.25 21.23
N GLY A 23 13.51 20.42 21.32
CA GLY A 23 13.62 19.12 20.64
C GLY A 23 14.47 19.15 19.37
N PRO A 24 14.94 17.98 18.92
CA PRO A 24 15.72 17.85 17.69
C PRO A 24 14.84 18.00 16.45
N ASP A 25 15.40 18.52 15.36
CA ASP A 25 14.74 18.53 14.06
C ASP A 25 14.70 17.12 13.48
N TYR A 26 13.53 16.75 12.89
CA TYR A 26 13.41 15.46 12.22
C TYR A 26 14.33 15.39 11.00
N ARG A 27 15.13 14.34 10.94
CA ARG A 27 15.93 13.99 9.77
C ARG A 27 15.67 12.53 9.45
N GLN A 28 15.31 12.26 8.20
CA GLN A 28 15.16 10.89 7.73
C GLN A 28 16.49 10.13 7.91
N PRO A 29 16.50 8.99 8.64
CA PRO A 29 17.71 8.20 8.81
C PRO A 29 18.21 7.72 7.45
N PRO A 30 19.55 7.78 7.17
CA PRO A 30 20.09 7.20 5.95
C PRO A 30 19.91 5.67 6.01
N ILE A 31 19.27 5.11 4.99
CA ILE A 31 19.20 3.65 4.82
C ILE A 31 20.58 3.21 4.33
N ALA A 32 21.33 2.51 5.17
CA ALA A 32 22.60 1.89 4.77
C ALA A 32 22.26 0.77 3.76
N GLN A 33 22.45 1.04 2.48
CA GLN A 33 22.41 -0.01 1.47
C GLN A 33 23.73 -0.79 1.54
N PRO A 34 23.70 -2.13 1.58
CA PRO A 34 24.90 -2.92 1.49
C PRO A 34 25.59 -2.60 0.16
N LEU A 35 26.87 -2.24 0.21
CA LEU A 35 27.69 -1.89 -0.97
C LEU A 35 27.83 -3.06 -1.96
N VAL A 36 27.63 -4.27 -1.49
CA VAL A 36 27.68 -5.52 -2.28
C VAL A 36 26.52 -6.41 -1.88
N LEU A 37 25.66 -6.78 -2.81
CA LEU A 37 24.63 -7.78 -2.61
C LEU A 37 25.28 -9.17 -2.62
N LYS A 38 24.84 -10.08 -1.72
CA LYS A 38 25.39 -11.44 -1.54
C LYS A 38 25.48 -12.26 -2.84
N TYR A 39 24.68 -11.94 -3.84
CA TYR A 39 24.59 -12.68 -5.11
C TYR A 39 24.95 -11.79 -6.33
N ASP A 40 25.77 -10.77 -6.13
CA ASP A 40 26.12 -9.79 -7.18
C ASP A 40 27.06 -10.37 -8.28
N GLN A 41 27.68 -11.53 -8.01
CA GLN A 41 28.52 -12.21 -9.00
C GLN A 41 27.67 -12.85 -10.10
N GLY A 42 27.79 -12.35 -11.33
CA GLY A 42 27.08 -12.85 -12.50
C GLY A 42 25.79 -12.11 -12.84
N TRP A 43 25.35 -11.15 -12.04
CA TRP A 43 24.21 -10.30 -12.37
C TRP A 43 24.68 -9.11 -13.22
N GLN A 44 24.03 -8.89 -14.34
CA GLN A 44 24.26 -7.66 -15.10
C GLN A 44 23.30 -6.57 -14.62
N PRO A 45 23.79 -5.32 -14.48
CA PRO A 45 22.91 -4.20 -14.18
C PRO A 45 21.84 -4.10 -15.28
N MET A 46 20.59 -4.12 -14.89
CA MET A 46 19.50 -3.91 -15.84
C MET A 46 19.52 -2.44 -16.29
N PRO A 47 19.56 -2.16 -17.60
CA PRO A 47 19.50 -0.77 -18.07
C PRO A 47 18.21 -0.12 -17.54
N ALA A 48 18.30 1.11 -17.07
CA ALA A 48 17.15 1.89 -16.64
C ALA A 48 16.22 2.07 -17.85
N GLN A 49 15.14 1.30 -17.88
CA GLN A 49 14.16 1.35 -18.96
C GLN A 49 13.07 2.39 -18.64
N ALA A 50 12.44 2.93 -19.66
CA ALA A 50 11.41 3.95 -19.52
C ALA A 50 10.23 3.49 -18.61
N TRP A 51 9.91 2.20 -18.58
CA TRP A 51 8.88 1.62 -17.72
C TRP A 51 9.23 1.74 -16.22
N ALA A 52 10.52 1.63 -15.86
CA ALA A 52 10.94 1.79 -14.46
C ALA A 52 10.72 3.23 -13.98
N GLN A 53 10.86 4.21 -14.87
CA GLN A 53 10.61 5.63 -14.57
C GLN A 53 9.11 5.95 -14.57
N SER A 54 8.30 5.29 -15.38
CA SER A 54 6.85 5.47 -15.43
C SER A 54 6.10 4.78 -14.29
N GLY A 55 6.77 3.92 -13.52
CA GLY A 55 6.14 3.09 -12.50
C GLY A 55 5.33 1.91 -13.06
N ALA A 56 5.35 1.69 -14.39
CA ALA A 56 4.66 0.59 -15.06
C ALA A 56 5.62 -0.57 -15.34
N TRP A 57 6.28 -1.06 -14.30
CA TRP A 57 7.33 -2.09 -14.38
C TRP A 57 6.85 -3.40 -15.02
N TRP A 58 5.55 -3.73 -14.92
CA TRP A 58 4.96 -4.93 -15.53
C TRP A 58 4.94 -4.90 -17.08
N GLU A 59 5.12 -3.73 -17.70
CA GLU A 59 5.25 -3.60 -19.15
C GLU A 59 6.51 -4.31 -19.69
N ALA A 60 7.49 -4.58 -18.84
CA ALA A 60 8.66 -5.39 -19.18
C ALA A 60 8.30 -6.81 -19.65
N PHE A 61 7.14 -7.34 -19.27
CA PHE A 61 6.64 -8.64 -19.73
C PHE A 61 6.03 -8.59 -21.15
N ALA A 62 5.90 -7.40 -21.74
CA ALA A 62 5.36 -7.18 -23.09
C ALA A 62 4.02 -7.92 -23.35
N ASN A 63 3.14 -7.97 -22.34
CA ASN A 63 1.87 -8.69 -22.38
C ASN A 63 0.70 -7.74 -22.14
N ALA A 64 -0.16 -7.55 -23.17
CA ALA A 64 -1.28 -6.62 -23.11
C ALA A 64 -2.38 -7.06 -22.14
N GLU A 65 -2.63 -8.37 -22.00
CA GLU A 65 -3.63 -8.92 -21.07
C GLU A 65 -3.20 -8.67 -19.62
N LEU A 66 -1.92 -8.95 -19.29
CA LEU A 66 -1.36 -8.63 -17.98
C LEU A 66 -1.47 -7.14 -17.67
N SER A 67 -1.14 -6.29 -18.63
CA SER A 67 -1.23 -4.84 -18.44
C SER A 67 -2.67 -4.38 -18.16
N ALA A 68 -3.65 -4.93 -18.87
CA ALA A 68 -5.07 -4.63 -18.61
C ALA A 68 -5.50 -5.05 -17.20
N LEU A 69 -5.11 -6.26 -16.75
CA LEU A 69 -5.43 -6.74 -15.39
C LEU A 69 -4.79 -5.87 -14.30
N VAL A 70 -3.55 -5.45 -14.48
CA VAL A 70 -2.88 -4.56 -13.50
C VAL A 70 -3.55 -3.19 -13.45
N VAL A 71 -3.94 -2.63 -14.60
CA VAL A 71 -4.67 -1.35 -14.66
C VAL A 71 -6.01 -1.47 -13.97
N GLU A 72 -6.76 -2.54 -14.22
CA GLU A 72 -8.05 -2.80 -13.59
C GLU A 72 -7.91 -2.98 -12.07
N ALA A 73 -6.92 -3.75 -11.61
CA ALA A 73 -6.63 -3.92 -10.19
C ALA A 73 -6.28 -2.59 -9.52
N ASN A 74 -5.45 -1.76 -10.16
CA ASN A 74 -5.10 -0.43 -9.63
C ASN A 74 -6.35 0.49 -9.48
N ALA A 75 -7.34 0.36 -10.36
CA ALA A 75 -8.54 1.18 -10.35
C ALA A 75 -9.58 0.71 -9.31
N ASN A 76 -9.75 -0.62 -9.15
CA ASN A 76 -10.90 -1.20 -8.45
C ASN A 76 -10.54 -1.91 -7.13
N ASN A 77 -9.26 -2.02 -6.77
CA ASN A 77 -8.85 -2.74 -5.57
C ASN A 77 -9.21 -1.96 -4.29
N LEU A 78 -10.00 -2.60 -3.40
CA LEU A 78 -10.47 -1.97 -2.16
C LEU A 78 -9.35 -1.72 -1.15
N THR A 79 -8.28 -2.51 -1.15
CA THR A 79 -7.11 -2.29 -0.29
C THR A 79 -6.39 -1.00 -0.70
N LEU A 80 -6.29 -0.72 -2.00
CA LEU A 80 -5.74 0.55 -2.50
C LEU A 80 -6.65 1.72 -2.16
N ALA A 81 -7.96 1.56 -2.29
CA ALA A 81 -8.93 2.58 -1.90
C ALA A 81 -8.82 2.90 -0.40
N GLN A 82 -8.62 1.89 0.45
CA GLN A 82 -8.39 2.06 1.88
C GLN A 82 -7.07 2.79 2.17
N ALA A 83 -5.97 2.40 1.52
CA ALA A 83 -4.68 3.07 1.67
C ALA A 83 -4.75 4.54 1.23
N ALA A 84 -5.43 4.82 0.11
CA ALA A 84 -5.69 6.19 -0.35
C ALA A 84 -6.55 7.00 0.62
N ALA A 85 -7.50 6.37 1.31
CA ALA A 85 -8.30 7.02 2.34
C ALA A 85 -7.45 7.37 3.57
N ARG A 86 -6.54 6.49 4.00
CA ARG A 86 -5.58 6.76 5.09
C ARG A 86 -4.66 7.93 4.75
N TYR A 87 -4.13 7.97 3.54
CA TYR A 87 -3.33 9.10 3.06
C TYR A 87 -4.11 10.41 3.12
N ARG A 88 -5.37 10.43 2.67
CA ARG A 88 -6.23 11.63 2.75
C ARG A 88 -6.52 12.04 4.19
N ALA A 89 -6.69 11.08 5.11
CA ALA A 89 -6.86 11.35 6.54
C ALA A 89 -5.60 11.98 7.14
N ALA A 90 -4.40 11.46 6.84
CA ALA A 90 -3.13 12.04 7.28
C ALA A 90 -2.94 13.47 6.73
N LEU A 91 -3.32 13.70 5.45
CA LEU A 91 -3.29 15.04 4.85
C LEU A 91 -4.25 16.02 5.56
N ALA A 92 -5.45 15.56 5.94
CA ALA A 92 -6.41 16.37 6.68
C ALA A 92 -5.89 16.67 8.09
N GLN A 93 -5.26 15.69 8.76
CA GLN A 93 -4.65 15.87 10.08
C GLN A 93 -3.52 16.92 10.05
N ARG A 94 -2.63 16.82 9.08
CA ARG A 94 -1.56 17.82 8.89
C ARG A 94 -2.11 19.22 8.65
N ARG A 95 -3.23 19.34 7.90
CA ARG A 95 -3.91 20.63 7.69
C ARG A 95 -4.54 21.15 8.98
N LEU A 96 -5.14 20.27 9.77
CA LEU A 96 -5.72 20.60 11.07
C LEU A 96 -4.66 21.19 12.01
N SER A 97 -3.53 20.50 12.19
CA SER A 97 -2.42 20.98 13.01
C SER A 97 -1.84 22.32 12.50
N SER A 98 -1.86 22.53 11.18
CA SER A 98 -1.41 23.80 10.60
C SER A 98 -2.41 24.95 10.89
N ALA A 99 -3.69 24.65 11.12
CA ALA A 99 -4.67 25.66 11.50
C ALA A 99 -4.42 26.23 12.90
N ASP A 100 -3.74 25.50 13.77
CA ASP A 100 -3.38 25.96 15.13
C ASP A 100 -2.39 27.14 15.13
N TYR A 101 -1.77 27.45 13.99
CA TYR A 101 -1.03 28.72 13.82
C TYR A 101 -1.93 29.96 13.79
N LEU A 102 -3.22 29.78 13.52
CA LEU A 102 -4.18 30.85 13.34
C LEU A 102 -5.11 30.97 14.57
N PRO A 103 -5.64 32.17 14.86
CA PRO A 103 -6.66 32.31 15.89
C PRO A 103 -7.93 31.54 15.55
N THR A 104 -8.54 30.92 16.58
CA THR A 104 -9.84 30.27 16.47
C THR A 104 -10.94 31.27 16.79
N LEU A 105 -11.88 31.43 15.86
CA LEU A 105 -13.08 32.26 16.05
C LEU A 105 -14.26 31.33 16.35
N SER A 106 -14.96 31.60 17.46
CA SER A 106 -16.18 30.89 17.85
C SER A 106 -17.36 31.84 17.93
N ALA A 107 -18.52 31.37 17.51
CA ALA A 107 -19.79 32.07 17.67
C ALA A 107 -20.80 31.11 18.35
N ALA A 108 -21.42 31.57 19.41
CA ALA A 108 -22.47 30.86 20.11
C ALA A 108 -23.73 31.71 20.20
N LEU A 109 -24.87 31.08 19.90
CA LEU A 109 -26.20 31.67 20.05
C LEU A 109 -27.00 30.74 20.97
N ASP A 110 -27.37 31.28 22.12
CA ASP A 110 -28.17 30.56 23.12
C ASP A 110 -29.51 31.25 23.28
N ALA A 111 -30.58 30.48 23.24
CA ALA A 111 -31.91 30.94 23.60
C ALA A 111 -32.51 29.97 24.64
N SER A 112 -32.92 30.49 25.77
CA SER A 112 -33.54 29.69 26.81
C SER A 112 -34.82 30.34 27.31
N ARG A 113 -35.84 29.51 27.59
CA ARG A 113 -37.06 29.90 28.29
C ARG A 113 -37.11 29.09 29.59
N SER A 114 -37.18 29.79 30.69
CA SER A 114 -37.39 29.20 32.02
C SER A 114 -38.68 29.73 32.61
N GLY A 115 -39.48 28.83 33.16
CA GLY A 115 -40.73 29.17 33.89
C GLY A 115 -41.17 27.97 34.73
N GLY A 116 -41.85 28.23 35.81
CA GLY A 116 -42.46 27.23 36.69
C GLY A 116 -43.94 27.56 36.90
N SER A 117 -44.70 26.64 37.54
CA SER A 117 -46.13 26.80 37.76
C SER A 117 -46.52 28.04 38.52
N ASP A 118 -45.58 28.64 39.29
CA ASP A 118 -45.81 29.83 40.14
C ASP A 118 -44.85 31.01 39.80
N SER A 119 -44.10 30.91 38.68
CA SER A 119 -43.14 31.92 38.31
C SER A 119 -43.41 32.42 36.88
N ALA A 120 -43.21 33.75 36.68
CA ALA A 120 -43.31 34.33 35.33
C ALA A 120 -42.27 33.70 34.36
N ASN A 121 -42.73 33.40 33.18
CA ASN A 121 -41.82 32.91 32.13
C ASN A 121 -40.76 33.97 31.81
N THR A 122 -39.51 33.57 31.86
CA THR A 122 -38.38 34.41 31.50
C THR A 122 -37.75 33.88 30.23
N ASP A 123 -37.73 34.69 29.18
CA ASP A 123 -37.05 34.41 27.92
C ASP A 123 -35.69 35.11 27.96
N SER A 124 -34.62 34.38 27.72
CA SER A 124 -33.29 34.94 27.56
C SER A 124 -32.66 34.51 26.25
N SER A 125 -32.06 35.46 25.56
CA SER A 125 -31.26 35.21 24.37
C SER A 125 -29.87 35.79 24.54
N ARG A 126 -28.84 35.03 24.17
CA ARG A 126 -27.45 35.44 24.27
C ARG A 126 -26.75 35.15 22.94
N ALA A 127 -26.08 36.16 22.42
CA ALA A 127 -25.13 36.01 21.33
C ALA A 127 -23.71 36.25 21.85
N GLN A 128 -22.80 35.35 21.57
CA GLN A 128 -21.41 35.44 22.01
C GLN A 128 -20.48 35.20 20.87
N LEU A 129 -19.50 36.07 20.67
CA LEU A 129 -18.35 35.90 19.81
C LEU A 129 -17.11 35.73 20.66
N GLY A 130 -16.33 34.69 20.41
CA GLY A 130 -15.08 34.45 21.12
C GLY A 130 -13.95 34.33 20.11
N ILE A 131 -12.77 34.84 20.45
CA ILE A 131 -11.53 34.64 19.74
C ILE A 131 -10.51 34.06 20.74
N SER A 132 -9.84 32.99 20.35
CA SER A 132 -8.73 32.44 21.15
C SER A 132 -7.54 32.18 20.24
N TRP A 133 -6.36 32.50 20.73
CA TRP A 133 -5.11 32.31 20.00
C TRP A 133 -3.97 32.01 20.97
N GLU A 134 -3.26 30.90 20.68
CA GLU A 134 -2.07 30.52 21.42
C GLU A 134 -0.84 30.84 20.56
N LEU A 135 -0.05 31.80 21.00
CA LEU A 135 1.22 32.13 20.34
C LEU A 135 2.23 31.00 20.54
N ASP A 136 2.78 30.47 19.47
CA ASP A 136 3.73 29.35 19.49
C ASP A 136 5.16 29.84 19.86
N LEU A 137 5.34 30.35 21.06
CA LEU A 137 6.63 30.90 21.56
C LEU A 137 7.67 29.78 21.74
N TRP A 138 7.23 28.57 22.09
CA TRP A 138 8.11 27.46 22.45
C TRP A 138 8.19 26.41 21.32
N GLY A 139 7.47 26.59 20.22
CA GLY A 139 7.49 25.71 19.06
C GLY A 139 6.62 24.45 19.19
N ARG A 140 5.64 24.42 20.11
CA ARG A 140 4.73 23.28 20.28
C ARG A 140 3.94 22.98 18.99
N VAL A 141 3.31 24.00 18.41
CA VAL A 141 2.53 23.87 17.16
C VAL A 141 3.47 23.51 16.01
N ARG A 142 4.65 24.12 15.93
CA ARG A 142 5.66 23.79 14.92
C ARG A 142 6.05 22.33 14.97
N ARG A 143 6.34 21.79 16.17
CA ARG A 143 6.70 20.36 16.34
C ARG A 143 5.53 19.42 16.02
N GLN A 144 4.31 19.83 16.31
CA GLN A 144 3.12 19.06 15.93
C GLN A 144 2.96 18.99 14.42
N VAL A 145 3.11 20.11 13.71
CA VAL A 145 3.04 20.17 12.24
C VAL A 145 4.17 19.37 11.60
N GLU A 146 5.39 19.39 12.16
CA GLU A 146 6.52 18.58 11.72
C GLU A 146 6.22 17.08 11.87
N SER A 147 5.69 16.67 13.02
CA SER A 147 5.27 15.29 13.29
C SER A 147 4.20 14.81 12.30
N ASP A 148 3.15 15.62 12.10
CA ASP A 148 2.05 15.27 11.20
C ASP A 148 2.49 15.31 9.72
N THR A 149 3.49 16.12 9.38
CA THR A 149 4.10 16.09 8.04
C THR A 149 4.87 14.80 7.83
N ALA A 150 5.67 14.36 8.80
CA ALA A 150 6.37 13.07 8.73
C ALA A 150 5.39 11.88 8.67
N ALA A 151 4.27 11.95 9.41
CA ALA A 151 3.21 10.95 9.34
C ALA A 151 2.51 10.91 7.96
N LEU A 152 2.31 12.08 7.33
CA LEU A 152 1.80 12.17 5.97
C LEU A 152 2.75 11.53 4.96
N ASP A 153 4.05 11.80 5.07
CA ASP A 153 5.07 11.21 4.19
C ASP A 153 5.15 9.68 4.36
N ALA A 154 5.06 9.19 5.60
CA ALA A 154 4.95 7.75 5.89
C ALA A 154 3.71 7.14 5.24
N SER A 155 2.54 7.77 5.35
CA SER A 155 1.30 7.30 4.74
C SER A 155 1.33 7.33 3.21
N ALA A 156 2.08 8.27 2.60
CA ALA A 156 2.32 8.29 1.16
C ALA A 156 3.17 7.10 0.72
N ALA A 157 4.22 6.76 1.49
CA ALA A 157 5.05 5.59 1.25
C ALA A 157 4.26 4.28 1.41
N ASP A 158 3.40 4.18 2.43
CA ASP A 158 2.51 3.04 2.65
C ASP A 158 1.54 2.83 1.46
N LEU A 159 0.98 3.90 0.91
CA LEU A 159 0.13 3.83 -0.28
C LEU A 159 0.92 3.32 -1.50
N ALA A 160 2.15 3.79 -1.69
CA ALA A 160 3.02 3.32 -2.77
C ALA A 160 3.38 1.83 -2.59
N ALA A 161 3.70 1.40 -1.37
CA ALA A 161 3.99 0.00 -1.04
C ALA A 161 2.76 -0.91 -1.24
N ALA A 162 1.58 -0.47 -0.83
CA ALA A 162 0.33 -1.19 -1.06
C ALA A 162 0.06 -1.37 -2.56
N ARG A 163 0.27 -0.31 -3.36
CA ARG A 163 0.13 -0.38 -4.82
C ARG A 163 1.08 -1.41 -5.42
N LEU A 164 2.35 -1.36 -5.07
CA LEU A 164 3.34 -2.32 -5.55
C LEU A 164 2.98 -3.75 -5.16
N SER A 165 2.52 -3.97 -3.92
CA SER A 165 2.11 -5.30 -3.45
C SER A 165 0.94 -5.88 -4.25
N ILE A 166 -0.07 -5.07 -4.56
CA ILE A 166 -1.21 -5.50 -5.39
C ILE A 166 -0.77 -5.80 -6.81
N GLN A 167 0.06 -4.96 -7.41
CA GLN A 167 0.62 -5.20 -8.76
C GLN A 167 1.41 -6.50 -8.79
N LEU A 168 2.28 -6.75 -7.81
CA LEU A 168 3.03 -8.00 -7.69
C LEU A 168 2.11 -9.23 -7.52
N ALA A 169 1.05 -9.11 -6.73
CA ALA A 169 0.08 -10.19 -6.56
C ALA A 169 -0.60 -10.55 -7.89
N VAL A 170 -1.02 -9.54 -8.68
CA VAL A 170 -1.62 -9.76 -10.00
C VAL A 170 -0.62 -10.42 -10.95
N VAL A 171 0.61 -9.92 -11.03
CA VAL A 171 1.66 -10.48 -11.90
C VAL A 171 1.96 -11.92 -11.51
N ASN A 172 2.15 -12.21 -10.23
CA ASN A 172 2.42 -13.57 -9.75
C ASN A 172 1.26 -14.53 -10.07
N SER A 173 0.01 -14.10 -9.84
CA SER A 173 -1.15 -14.92 -10.17
C SER A 173 -1.25 -15.18 -11.68
N PHE A 174 -0.99 -14.17 -12.51
CA PHE A 174 -0.98 -14.31 -13.96
C PHE A 174 0.10 -15.29 -14.45
N VAL A 175 1.34 -15.17 -13.92
CA VAL A 175 2.45 -16.07 -14.27
C VAL A 175 2.14 -17.50 -13.84
N ASN A 176 1.61 -17.70 -12.63
CA ASN A 176 1.20 -19.02 -12.15
C ASN A 176 0.11 -19.63 -13.02
N LEU A 177 -0.91 -18.85 -13.39
CA LEU A 177 -1.97 -19.31 -14.30
C LEU A 177 -1.40 -19.78 -15.64
N ARG A 178 -0.46 -19.00 -16.23
CA ARG A 178 0.21 -19.38 -17.47
C ARG A 178 1.07 -20.64 -17.34
N ALA A 179 1.71 -20.83 -16.18
CA ALA A 179 2.47 -22.05 -15.90
C ALA A 179 1.52 -23.27 -15.83
N LEU A 180 0.38 -23.15 -15.15
CA LEU A 180 -0.65 -24.20 -15.09
C LEU A 180 -1.23 -24.51 -16.48
N ASP A 181 -1.48 -23.50 -17.33
CA ASP A 181 -1.93 -23.70 -18.71
C ASP A 181 -0.92 -24.53 -19.54
N VAL A 182 0.37 -24.29 -19.35
CA VAL A 182 1.43 -25.05 -20.02
C VAL A 182 1.49 -26.48 -19.48
N GLN A 183 1.44 -26.66 -18.16
CA GLN A 183 1.44 -27.98 -17.53
C GLN A 183 0.25 -28.81 -17.96
N GLN A 184 -0.94 -28.22 -18.01
CA GLN A 184 -2.17 -28.88 -18.47
C GLN A 184 -2.02 -29.39 -19.91
N ARG A 185 -1.45 -28.58 -20.80
CA ARG A 185 -1.21 -28.97 -22.20
C ARG A 185 -0.25 -30.15 -22.31
N ILE A 186 0.86 -30.12 -21.55
CA ILE A 186 1.83 -31.20 -21.51
C ILE A 186 1.19 -32.49 -20.98
N LEU A 187 0.43 -32.39 -19.91
CA LEU A 187 -0.23 -33.53 -19.28
C LEU A 187 -1.28 -34.15 -20.20
N GLN A 188 -2.04 -33.35 -20.94
CA GLN A 188 -2.99 -33.80 -21.97
C GLN A 188 -2.27 -34.59 -23.09
N GLN A 189 -1.16 -34.09 -23.59
CA GLN A 189 -0.35 -34.79 -24.61
C GLN A 189 0.23 -36.11 -24.07
N THR A 190 0.66 -36.11 -22.81
CA THR A 190 1.14 -37.32 -22.13
C THR A 190 0.04 -38.34 -21.95
N LEU A 191 -1.17 -37.89 -21.57
CA LEU A 191 -2.35 -38.75 -21.44
C LEU A 191 -2.72 -39.42 -22.74
N GLU A 192 -2.72 -38.69 -23.88
CA GLU A 192 -2.99 -39.26 -25.20
C GLU A 192 -1.94 -40.32 -25.60
N SER A 193 -0.66 -40.04 -25.30
CA SER A 193 0.44 -40.97 -25.58
C SER A 193 0.35 -42.23 -24.73
N SER A 194 0.03 -42.07 -23.41
CA SER A 194 -0.19 -43.17 -22.50
C SER A 194 -1.42 -44.03 -22.89
N ALA A 195 -2.51 -43.38 -23.36
CA ALA A 195 -3.68 -44.11 -23.86
C ALA A 195 -3.35 -44.99 -25.09
N ARG A 196 -2.57 -44.44 -26.05
CA ARG A 196 -2.10 -45.21 -27.21
C ARG A 196 -1.20 -46.38 -26.78
N SER A 197 -0.27 -46.17 -25.86
CA SER A 197 0.60 -47.22 -25.31
C SER A 197 -0.20 -48.29 -24.60
N THR A 198 -1.18 -47.94 -23.77
CA THR A 198 -2.07 -48.87 -23.09
C THR A 198 -2.84 -49.74 -24.10
N GLN A 199 -3.35 -49.13 -25.18
CA GLN A 199 -4.03 -49.87 -26.23
C GLN A 199 -3.08 -50.86 -26.96
N LEU A 200 -1.84 -50.46 -27.22
CA LEU A 200 -0.84 -51.33 -27.79
C LEU A 200 -0.55 -52.56 -26.88
N THR A 201 -0.35 -52.30 -25.57
CA THR A 201 -0.13 -53.35 -24.56
C THR A 201 -1.32 -54.32 -24.51
N ARG A 202 -2.57 -53.85 -24.62
CA ARG A 202 -3.77 -54.70 -24.69
C ARG A 202 -3.76 -55.58 -25.94
N ASN A 203 -3.43 -55.03 -27.11
CA ASN A 203 -3.34 -55.79 -28.37
C ASN A 203 -2.24 -56.88 -28.28
N GLN A 204 -1.12 -56.57 -27.63
CA GLN A 204 -0.03 -57.52 -27.40
C GLN A 204 -0.44 -58.63 -26.42
N TYR A 205 -1.23 -58.31 -25.40
CA TYR A 205 -1.80 -59.32 -24.51
C TYR A 205 -2.77 -60.25 -25.24
N ASP A 206 -3.66 -59.71 -26.07
CA ASP A 206 -4.59 -60.49 -26.86
C ASP A 206 -3.87 -61.42 -27.85
N ALA A 207 -2.67 -61.01 -28.31
CA ALA A 207 -1.78 -61.83 -29.16
C ALA A 207 -0.92 -62.82 -28.35
N GLY A 208 -1.00 -62.86 -27.02
CA GLY A 208 -0.23 -63.74 -26.15
C GLY A 208 1.24 -63.34 -25.95
N ILE A 209 1.62 -62.08 -26.27
CA ILE A 209 3.02 -61.59 -26.25
C ILE A 209 3.42 -61.07 -24.87
N VAL A 210 2.48 -60.41 -24.15
CA VAL A 210 2.73 -59.83 -22.85
C VAL A 210 1.79 -60.40 -21.77
N SER A 211 2.10 -60.18 -20.51
CA SER A 211 1.32 -60.67 -19.36
C SER A 211 0.10 -59.74 -19.05
N ARG A 212 -0.91 -60.30 -18.35
CA ARG A 212 -2.02 -59.49 -17.82
C ARG A 212 -1.54 -58.42 -16.82
N ALA A 213 -0.47 -58.68 -16.10
CA ALA A 213 0.13 -57.72 -15.17
C ALA A 213 0.62 -56.45 -15.90
N ASP A 214 1.18 -56.59 -17.08
CA ASP A 214 1.64 -55.47 -17.90
C ASP A 214 0.47 -54.57 -18.34
N VAL A 215 -0.67 -55.19 -18.72
CA VAL A 215 -1.91 -54.46 -19.04
C VAL A 215 -2.42 -53.67 -17.85
N ILE A 216 -2.53 -54.32 -16.67
CA ILE A 216 -3.01 -53.68 -15.44
C ILE A 216 -2.09 -52.52 -15.05
N GLN A 217 -0.79 -52.69 -15.20
CA GLN A 217 0.19 -51.63 -14.92
C GLN A 217 -0.01 -50.41 -15.85
N ALA A 218 -0.18 -50.65 -17.17
CA ALA A 218 -0.41 -49.59 -18.15
C ALA A 218 -1.74 -48.86 -17.90
N GLU A 219 -2.80 -49.61 -17.53
CA GLU A 219 -4.11 -49.05 -17.19
C GLU A 219 -4.03 -48.21 -15.89
N THR A 220 -3.32 -48.69 -14.88
CA THR A 220 -3.12 -47.94 -13.62
C THR A 220 -2.40 -46.63 -13.86
N GLN A 221 -1.34 -46.66 -14.67
CA GLN A 221 -0.60 -45.45 -15.06
C GLN A 221 -1.49 -44.47 -15.83
N LEU A 222 -2.34 -44.95 -16.75
CA LEU A 222 -3.29 -44.11 -17.46
C LEU A 222 -4.31 -43.46 -16.54
N GLN A 223 -4.83 -44.20 -15.53
CA GLN A 223 -5.76 -43.64 -14.53
C GLN A 223 -5.10 -42.61 -13.61
N SER A 224 -3.84 -42.85 -13.21
CA SER A 224 -3.06 -41.88 -12.42
C SER A 224 -2.90 -40.57 -13.19
N LEU A 225 -2.51 -40.60 -14.47
CA LEU A 225 -2.40 -39.40 -15.31
C LEU A 225 -3.74 -38.65 -15.46
N ARG A 226 -4.86 -39.38 -15.47
CA ARG A 226 -6.20 -38.75 -15.50
C ARG A 226 -6.49 -38.01 -14.17
N SER A 227 -6.15 -38.64 -13.04
CA SER A 227 -6.29 -38.01 -11.73
C SER A 227 -5.45 -36.74 -11.65
N ASP A 228 -4.19 -36.82 -12.06
CA ASP A 228 -3.27 -35.67 -12.07
C ASP A 228 -3.81 -34.52 -12.93
N LEU A 229 -4.47 -34.82 -14.06
CA LEU A 229 -5.10 -33.82 -14.91
C LEU A 229 -6.28 -33.13 -14.21
N TYR A 230 -7.12 -33.88 -13.49
CA TYR A 230 -8.23 -33.29 -12.72
C TYR A 230 -7.73 -32.45 -11.55
N ASP A 231 -6.68 -32.91 -10.87
CA ASP A 231 -6.07 -32.14 -9.76
C ASP A 231 -5.52 -30.82 -10.28
N LEU A 232 -4.80 -30.84 -11.41
CA LEU A 232 -4.28 -29.63 -12.04
C LEU A 232 -5.40 -28.68 -12.51
N GLN A 233 -6.54 -29.21 -12.97
CA GLN A 233 -7.69 -28.40 -13.36
C GLN A 233 -8.35 -27.72 -12.17
N ASN A 234 -8.34 -28.37 -10.99
CA ASN A 234 -8.86 -27.79 -9.75
C ASN A 234 -7.92 -26.72 -9.17
N GLU A 235 -6.60 -26.82 -9.40
CA GLU A 235 -5.60 -25.85 -8.97
C GLU A 235 -5.64 -24.56 -9.83
N ARG A 236 -6.05 -24.67 -11.08
CA ARG A 236 -6.12 -23.58 -12.06
C ARG A 236 -7.31 -22.65 -11.79
#